data_b2bb0a758f0a013d15fcf04729eb892e
#
_entry.id   b2bb0a758f0a013d15fcf04729eb892e
#
_cell.length_a   1.000
_cell.length_b   1.000
_cell.length_c   1.000
_cell.angle_alpha   90.00
_cell.angle_beta   90.00
_cell.angle_gamma   90.00
#
_symmetry.space_group_name_H-M   'P 1'
#
loop_
_entity.id
_entity.type
_entity.pdbx_description
1 polymer ?
#
loop_
_entity_poly.entity_id
_entity_poly.type
_entity_poly.pdbx_seq_one_letter_code
_entity_poly.pdbx_strand_id
1 'polypeptide(L)'
;MAETPGLLTPEIREWVGRADTPQRLDVTRRDIMKYAIATEQRQDKYLRGDEAPPMFLFNAHQPLVQIETLRADGLTPDPLLPDLPLKRVMAGGIKNTYYRPIKPGDVLVLTRTLTDIYEKQGRTGPLIFVA
;
A
#
# COMPACT_ATOMS: atom_id res chain seq x y z
N MET A 1 19.21 26.87 22.08
CA MET A 1 19.47 25.45 21.78
C MET A 1 19.35 25.28 20.26
N ALA A 2 20.36 24.75 19.63
CA ALA A 2 20.24 24.40 18.23
C ALA A 2 19.26 23.24 18.10
N GLU A 3 18.15 23.44 17.39
CA GLU A 3 17.29 22.34 17.01
C GLU A 3 18.14 21.36 16.16
N THR A 4 18.15 20.09 16.54
CA THR A 4 18.75 19.06 15.72
C THR A 4 18.02 19.11 14.38
N PRO A 5 18.73 19.30 13.23
CA PRO A 5 18.05 19.33 11.96
C PRO A 5 17.25 18.05 11.77
N GLY A 6 15.98 18.18 11.43
CA GLY A 6 15.10 17.06 11.18
C GLY A 6 15.59 16.21 9.99
N LEU A 7 15.18 14.96 9.94
CA LEU A 7 15.53 14.04 8.84
C LEU A 7 14.81 14.41 7.52
N LEU A 8 13.72 15.17 7.62
CA LEU A 8 12.93 15.56 6.46
C LEU A 8 13.46 16.86 5.86
N THR A 9 14.02 16.76 4.66
CA THR A 9 14.47 17.91 3.89
C THR A 9 13.29 18.57 3.16
N PRO A 10 13.41 19.86 2.73
CA PRO A 10 12.40 20.48 1.89
C PRO A 10 12.06 19.64 0.64
N GLU A 11 13.05 19.05 0.00
CA GLU A 11 12.88 18.21 -1.19
C GLU A 11 12.02 16.98 -0.91
N ILE A 12 12.19 16.35 0.25
CA ILE A 12 11.34 15.21 0.68
C ILE A 12 9.91 15.70 0.92
N ARG A 13 9.74 16.85 1.56
CA ARG A 13 8.41 17.41 1.86
C ARG A 13 7.62 17.80 0.62
N GLU A 14 8.29 18.16 -0.46
CA GLU A 14 7.64 18.47 -1.76
C GLU A 14 6.98 17.25 -2.41
N TRP A 15 7.27 16.04 -1.95
CA TRP A 15 6.61 14.83 -2.44
C TRP A 15 5.15 14.72 -1.99
N VAL A 16 4.79 15.35 -0.89
CA VAL A 16 3.41 15.34 -0.39
C VAL A 16 2.47 15.93 -1.45
N GLY A 17 1.38 15.23 -1.73
CA GLY A 17 0.43 15.58 -2.77
C GLY A 17 0.66 14.87 -4.12
N ARG A 18 1.79 14.21 -4.32
CA ARG A 18 2.01 13.40 -5.53
C ARG A 18 1.06 12.22 -5.56
N ALA A 19 0.60 11.90 -6.75
CA ALA A 19 -0.29 10.77 -6.99
C ALA A 19 0.26 9.86 -8.08
N ASP A 20 -0.07 8.58 -8.00
CA ASP A 20 0.20 7.62 -9.06
C ASP A 20 -0.71 7.85 -10.27
N THR A 21 -0.27 7.32 -11.41
CA THR A 21 -1.15 7.12 -12.54
C THR A 21 -2.25 6.12 -12.15
N PRO A 22 -3.52 6.44 -12.42
CA PRO A 22 -4.61 5.53 -12.11
C PRO A 22 -4.42 4.17 -12.78
N GLN A 23 -4.64 3.11 -12.02
CA GLN A 23 -4.51 1.73 -12.49
C GLN A 23 -5.87 1.07 -12.54
N ARG A 24 -6.14 0.36 -13.63
CA ARG A 24 -7.35 -0.45 -13.78
C ARG A 24 -7.14 -1.84 -13.15
N LEU A 25 -8.11 -2.28 -12.38
CA LEU A 25 -8.18 -3.62 -11.84
C LEU A 25 -9.52 -4.26 -12.22
N ASP A 26 -9.47 -5.34 -12.98
CA ASP A 26 -10.64 -6.19 -13.25
C ASP A 26 -10.72 -7.27 -12.16
N VAL A 27 -11.81 -7.28 -11.42
CA VAL A 27 -12.00 -8.22 -10.32
C VAL A 27 -12.55 -9.53 -10.85
N THR A 28 -11.81 -10.61 -10.66
CA THR A 28 -12.25 -11.94 -11.08
C THR A 28 -12.65 -12.79 -9.89
N ARG A 29 -13.61 -13.71 -10.11
CA ARG A 29 -14.00 -14.71 -9.10
C ARG A 29 -12.80 -15.55 -8.65
N ARG A 30 -11.95 -15.93 -9.60
CA ARG A 30 -10.76 -16.74 -9.30
C ARG A 30 -9.80 -16.02 -8.36
N ASP A 31 -9.55 -14.75 -8.58
CA ASP A 31 -8.66 -13.98 -7.71
C ASP A 31 -9.22 -13.83 -6.29
N ILE A 32 -10.52 -13.62 -6.16
CA ILE A 32 -11.18 -13.60 -4.86
C ILE A 32 -11.04 -14.93 -4.15
N MET A 33 -11.30 -16.04 -4.82
CA MET A 33 -11.16 -17.39 -4.26
C MET A 33 -9.74 -17.68 -3.83
N LYS A 34 -8.74 -17.35 -4.65
CA LYS A 34 -7.33 -17.51 -4.32
C LYS A 34 -6.96 -16.75 -3.05
N TYR A 35 -7.38 -15.49 -2.97
CA TYR A 35 -7.13 -14.67 -1.80
C TYR A 35 -7.84 -15.22 -0.55
N ALA A 36 -9.09 -15.63 -0.67
CA ALA A 36 -9.85 -16.20 0.43
C ALA A 36 -9.19 -17.46 0.99
N ILE A 37 -8.72 -18.36 0.12
CA ILE A 37 -8.02 -19.58 0.52
C ILE A 37 -6.68 -19.23 1.18
N ALA A 38 -5.91 -18.33 0.59
CA ALA A 38 -4.60 -17.94 1.09
C ALA A 38 -4.64 -17.25 2.45
N THR A 39 -5.75 -16.57 2.77
CA THR A 39 -5.96 -15.87 4.03
C THR A 39 -6.85 -16.65 5.01
N GLU A 40 -7.10 -17.91 4.74
CA GLU A 40 -7.87 -18.82 5.60
C GLU A 40 -9.28 -18.31 5.92
N GLN A 41 -9.94 -17.66 4.95
CA GLN A 41 -11.34 -17.26 5.11
C GLN A 41 -12.24 -18.49 5.26
N ARG A 42 -13.25 -18.37 6.09
CA ARG A 42 -14.18 -19.47 6.39
C ARG A 42 -15.62 -19.22 5.93
N GLN A 43 -15.95 -18.00 5.57
CA GLN A 43 -17.28 -17.67 5.08
C GLN A 43 -17.44 -18.12 3.63
N ASP A 44 -18.55 -18.81 3.35
CA ASP A 44 -18.84 -19.38 2.03
C ASP A 44 -18.81 -18.33 0.90
N LYS A 45 -19.33 -17.15 1.16
CA LYS A 45 -19.36 -16.06 0.16
C LYS A 45 -17.97 -15.68 -0.35
N TYR A 46 -16.94 -15.76 0.49
CA TYR A 46 -15.55 -15.51 0.09
C TYR A 46 -14.94 -16.73 -0.61
N LEU A 47 -15.18 -17.92 -0.06
CA LEU A 47 -14.63 -19.15 -0.62
C LEU A 47 -15.22 -19.49 -1.99
N ARG A 48 -16.46 -19.11 -2.27
CA ARG A 48 -17.07 -19.22 -3.60
C ARG A 48 -16.68 -18.07 -4.53
N GLY A 49 -16.04 -17.03 -4.00
CA GLY A 49 -15.69 -15.85 -4.78
C GLY A 49 -16.88 -14.95 -5.14
N ASP A 50 -17.98 -15.02 -4.37
CA ASP A 50 -19.15 -14.19 -4.59
C ASP A 50 -18.93 -12.74 -4.14
N GLU A 51 -18.04 -12.56 -3.18
CA GLU A 51 -17.67 -11.28 -2.61
C GLU A 51 -16.21 -11.33 -2.15
N ALA A 52 -15.46 -10.24 -2.32
CA ALA A 52 -14.10 -10.16 -1.86
C ALA A 52 -14.02 -9.90 -0.35
N PRO A 53 -13.12 -10.59 0.37
CA PRO A 53 -12.84 -10.26 1.76
C PRO A 53 -12.32 -8.83 1.94
N PRO A 54 -12.49 -8.23 3.14
CA PRO A 54 -12.15 -6.81 3.36
C PRO A 54 -10.73 -6.42 3.00
N MET A 55 -9.74 -7.19 3.08
CA MET A 55 -8.36 -6.82 2.74
C MET A 55 -7.93 -7.24 1.34
N PHE A 56 -8.86 -7.68 0.50
CA PHE A 56 -8.58 -8.16 -0.86
C PHE A 56 -7.73 -7.17 -1.68
N LEU A 57 -8.03 -5.88 -1.62
CA LEU A 57 -7.32 -4.87 -2.39
C LEU A 57 -5.88 -4.65 -1.92
N PHE A 58 -5.53 -5.06 -0.72
CA PHE A 58 -4.17 -4.90 -0.20
C PHE A 58 -3.11 -5.54 -1.10
N ASN A 59 -3.40 -6.71 -1.66
CA ASN A 59 -2.50 -7.36 -2.62
C ASN A 59 -2.89 -7.10 -4.07
N ALA A 60 -4.17 -6.93 -4.35
CA ALA A 60 -4.66 -6.78 -5.72
C ALA A 60 -4.17 -5.50 -6.42
N HIS A 61 -3.76 -4.49 -5.66
CA HIS A 61 -3.21 -3.25 -6.22
C HIS A 61 -1.71 -3.31 -6.49
N GLN A 62 -1.03 -4.37 -6.09
CA GLN A 62 0.41 -4.50 -6.35
C GLN A 62 0.66 -4.58 -7.86
N PRO A 63 1.60 -3.79 -8.38
CA PRO A 63 1.90 -3.84 -9.80
C PRO A 63 2.52 -5.18 -10.19
N LEU A 64 2.18 -5.65 -11.39
CA LEU A 64 2.86 -6.78 -11.99
C LEU A 64 4.15 -6.27 -12.62
N VAL A 65 5.28 -6.74 -12.13
CA VAL A 65 6.59 -6.32 -12.60
C VAL A 65 7.46 -7.52 -12.96
N GLN A 66 8.43 -7.29 -13.82
CA GLN A 66 9.43 -8.31 -14.13
C GLN A 66 10.41 -8.48 -12.96
N ILE A 67 10.94 -9.68 -12.80
CA ILE A 67 11.81 -10.01 -11.67
C ILE A 67 13.05 -9.12 -11.60
N GLU A 68 13.55 -8.69 -12.75
CA GLU A 68 14.74 -7.82 -12.87
C GLU A 68 14.52 -6.42 -12.30
N THR A 69 13.25 -6.00 -12.14
CA THR A 69 12.91 -4.68 -11.58
C THR A 69 12.75 -4.71 -10.06
N LEU A 70 12.76 -5.89 -9.47
CA LEU A 70 12.65 -6.03 -8.02
C LEU A 70 13.93 -5.53 -7.33
N ARG A 71 13.74 -4.98 -6.15
CA ARG A 71 14.84 -4.64 -5.24
C ARG A 71 15.49 -5.93 -4.73
N ALA A 72 16.69 -5.79 -4.16
CA ALA A 72 17.42 -6.92 -3.58
C ALA A 72 16.66 -7.64 -2.45
N ASP A 73 15.75 -6.94 -1.77
CA ASP A 73 14.84 -7.50 -0.75
C ASP A 73 13.58 -8.16 -1.34
N GLY A 74 13.46 -8.23 -2.66
CA GLY A 74 12.32 -8.80 -3.37
C GLY A 74 11.09 -7.90 -3.45
N LEU A 75 11.18 -6.67 -2.97
CA LEU A 75 10.07 -5.72 -3.04
C LEU A 75 10.09 -4.92 -4.36
N THR A 76 8.91 -4.53 -4.80
CA THR A 76 8.75 -3.60 -5.92
C THR A 76 9.18 -2.19 -5.50
N PRO A 77 9.96 -1.48 -6.32
CA PRO A 77 10.20 -0.06 -6.09
C PRO A 77 8.89 0.73 -6.06
N ASP A 78 8.74 1.62 -5.11
CA ASP A 78 7.54 2.43 -4.99
C ASP A 78 7.79 3.84 -5.55
N PRO A 79 7.12 4.22 -6.65
CA PRO A 79 7.32 5.52 -7.28
C PRO A 79 6.80 6.69 -6.45
N LEU A 80 5.97 6.45 -5.43
CA LEU A 80 5.49 7.49 -4.51
C LEU A 80 6.36 7.66 -3.27
N LEU A 81 7.35 6.80 -3.07
CA LEU A 81 8.23 6.89 -1.92
C LEU A 81 9.53 7.64 -2.29
N PRO A 82 9.79 8.82 -1.71
CA PRO A 82 11.07 9.51 -1.91
C PRO A 82 12.23 8.70 -1.30
N ASP A 83 13.45 9.05 -1.67
CA ASP A 83 14.61 8.48 -1.02
C ASP A 83 14.71 9.01 0.41
N LEU A 84 14.42 8.15 1.37
CA LEU A 84 14.42 8.49 2.80
C LEU A 84 15.73 8.07 3.47
N PRO A 85 16.20 8.84 4.47
CA PRO A 85 17.45 8.51 5.18
C PRO A 85 17.34 7.23 6.01
N LEU A 86 16.14 6.86 6.44
CA LEU A 86 15.88 5.61 7.16
C LEU A 86 15.42 4.53 6.18
N LYS A 87 16.17 3.44 6.06
CA LYS A 87 15.96 2.42 5.02
C LYS A 87 15.08 1.24 5.47
N ARG A 88 14.89 1.05 6.77
CA ARG A 88 14.04 -0.02 7.30
C ARG A 88 12.58 0.42 7.22
N VAL A 89 11.75 -0.38 6.58
CA VAL A 89 10.31 -0.09 6.40
C VAL A 89 9.49 -1.08 7.21
N MET A 90 8.48 -0.56 7.87
CA MET A 90 7.50 -1.36 8.62
C MET A 90 6.10 -0.84 8.31
N ALA A 91 5.14 -1.75 8.26
CA ALA A 91 3.74 -1.38 8.18
C ALA A 91 3.29 -0.74 9.50
N GLY A 92 2.79 0.50 9.42
CA GLY A 92 2.35 1.25 10.60
C GLY A 92 0.88 1.06 10.92
N GLY A 93 0.04 0.96 9.92
CA GLY A 93 -1.39 0.78 10.08
C GLY A 93 -2.16 1.04 8.80
N ILE A 94 -3.41 0.64 8.79
CA ILE A 94 -4.32 0.82 7.66
C ILE A 94 -5.69 1.23 8.23
N LYS A 95 -6.33 2.19 7.56
CA LYS A 95 -7.74 2.54 7.80
C LYS A 95 -8.49 2.37 6.49
N ASN A 96 -9.49 1.51 6.48
CA ASN A 96 -10.31 1.25 5.30
C ASN A 96 -11.74 1.74 5.52
N THR A 97 -12.32 2.30 4.47
CA THR A 97 -13.74 2.63 4.40
C THR A 97 -14.33 1.95 3.17
N TYR A 98 -15.36 1.14 3.37
CA TYR A 98 -16.04 0.39 2.32
C TYR A 98 -17.42 0.96 2.10
N TYR A 99 -17.72 1.33 0.86
CA TYR A 99 -19.07 1.86 0.51
C TYR A 99 -19.97 0.77 -0.05
N ARG A 100 -19.42 -0.29 -0.59
CA ARG A 100 -20.10 -1.50 -1.02
C ARG A 100 -19.12 -2.68 -1.11
N PRO A 101 -19.62 -3.92 -1.09
CA PRO A 101 -18.78 -5.09 -1.34
C PRO A 101 -18.16 -5.07 -2.75
N ILE A 102 -16.96 -5.61 -2.85
CA ILE A 102 -16.30 -5.85 -4.13
C ILE A 102 -16.71 -7.23 -4.62
N LYS A 103 -17.17 -7.31 -5.86
CA LYS A 103 -17.71 -8.54 -6.46
C LYS A 103 -17.01 -8.89 -7.76
N PRO A 104 -17.08 -10.18 -8.18
CA PRO A 104 -16.60 -10.58 -9.50
C PRO A 104 -17.27 -9.75 -10.61
N GLY A 105 -16.49 -9.34 -11.59
CA GLY A 105 -16.96 -8.50 -12.69
C GLY A 105 -16.88 -7.00 -12.41
N ASP A 106 -16.56 -6.58 -11.19
CA ASP A 106 -16.28 -5.18 -10.90
C ASP A 106 -15.00 -4.74 -11.63
N VAL A 107 -15.05 -3.52 -12.14
CA VAL A 107 -13.88 -2.84 -12.69
C VAL A 107 -13.58 -1.67 -11.79
N LEU A 108 -12.40 -1.71 -11.18
CA LEU A 108 -11.94 -0.69 -10.25
C LEU A 108 -10.87 0.18 -10.88
N VAL A 109 -10.86 1.44 -10.53
CA VAL A 109 -9.75 2.35 -10.83
C VAL A 109 -9.10 2.71 -9.50
N LEU A 110 -7.82 2.37 -9.38
CA LEU A 110 -7.04 2.61 -8.17
C LEU A 110 -6.11 3.79 -8.38
N THR A 111 -6.16 4.74 -7.46
CA THR A 111 -5.25 5.87 -7.42
C THR A 111 -4.66 5.97 -6.02
N ARG A 112 -3.34 6.08 -5.93
CA ARG A 112 -2.67 6.35 -4.66
C ARG A 112 -2.19 7.79 -4.63
N THR A 113 -2.25 8.40 -3.48
CA THR A 113 -1.73 9.74 -3.25
C THR A 113 -0.90 9.74 -1.98
N LEU A 114 0.28 10.32 -2.04
CA LEU A 114 1.11 10.56 -0.87
C LEU A 114 0.52 11.75 -0.12
N THR A 115 -0.15 11.50 1.00
CA THR A 115 -0.92 12.51 1.72
C THR A 115 -0.12 13.22 2.80
N ASP A 116 0.87 12.54 3.38
CA ASP A 116 1.68 13.13 4.45
C ASP A 116 3.03 12.41 4.62
N ILE A 117 4.04 13.16 5.04
CA ILE A 117 5.32 12.64 5.52
C ILE A 117 5.68 13.44 6.77
N TYR A 118 5.88 12.74 7.88
CA TYR A 118 6.21 13.40 9.15
C TYR A 118 7.16 12.58 10.01
N GLU A 119 7.86 13.25 10.90
CA GLU A 119 8.77 12.61 11.86
C GLU A 119 8.11 12.47 13.23
N LYS A 120 8.47 11.43 13.91
CA LYS A 120 8.24 11.26 15.36
C LYS A 120 9.48 10.71 16.02
N GLN A 121 9.69 11.11 17.26
CA GLN A 121 10.71 10.50 18.11
C GLN A 121 10.15 9.20 18.70
N GLY A 122 10.73 8.08 18.29
CA GLY A 122 10.44 6.78 18.86
C GLY A 122 11.33 6.48 20.09
N ARG A 123 11.06 5.37 20.74
CA ARG A 123 11.81 4.94 21.91
C ARG A 123 13.29 4.66 21.60
N THR A 124 13.59 4.17 20.42
CA THR A 124 14.94 3.76 19.99
C THR A 124 15.56 4.70 18.96
N GLY A 125 14.91 5.81 18.64
CA GLY A 125 15.38 6.78 17.67
C GLY A 125 14.24 7.42 16.85
N PRO A 126 14.59 8.26 15.88
CA PRO A 126 13.61 8.92 15.05
C PRO A 126 12.92 7.93 14.09
N LEU A 127 11.65 8.22 13.80
CA LEU A 127 10.83 7.47 12.86
C LEU A 127 10.28 8.45 11.82
N ILE A 128 10.22 8.03 10.58
CA ILE A 128 9.54 8.76 9.50
C ILE A 128 8.27 7.99 9.15
N PHE A 129 7.13 8.67 9.21
CA PHE A 129 5.84 8.14 8.78
C PHE A 129 5.51 8.65 7.39
N VAL A 130 5.06 7.75 6.54
CA VAL A 130 4.60 8.03 5.18
C VAL A 130 3.16 7.56 5.07
N ALA A 131 2.25 8.43 4.70
CA ALA A 131 0.82 8.15 4.59
C ALA A 131 0.29 8.39 3.15
#